data_b3936717d4090aa6e83d10776e41f67f
#
_entry.id   b3936717d4090aa6e83d10776e41f67f
#
_cell.length_a   1.000
_cell.length_b   1.000
_cell.length_c   1.000
_cell.angle_alpha   90.00
_cell.angle_beta   90.00
_cell.angle_gamma   90.00
#
_symmetry.space_group_name_H-M   'P 1'
#
loop_
_entity.id
_entity.type
_entity.pdbx_description
1 polymer ?
#
loop_
_entity_poly.entity_id
_entity_poly.type
_entity_poly.pdbx_seq_one_letter_code
_entity_poly.pdbx_strand_id
1 'polypeptide(L)'
;LTQSNAEFMTEGARNADLVLDRLRACKLPEADRNQFANGLYRLGKTMPARLVRTTFDELRDSGKLRLIGNAELRRALSETVRRQDSHEGVSKLISVLMDPHIAYVDSNVIFAVDATIGDAQRLEWDQLDIDFDVACKDRRFHTAVGAVRNYTYDALSDSGRMQKRYRELLDMIEKENAP
;
A
#
# COMPACT_ATOMS: atom_id res chain seq x y z
N LEU A 1 -8.00 -5.63 4.80
CA LEU A 1 -6.55 -5.61 4.96
C LEU A 1 -6.20 -6.44 6.17
N THR A 2 -5.43 -7.49 6.01
CA THR A 2 -4.84 -8.18 7.15
C THR A 2 -3.86 -7.21 7.83
N GLN A 3 -3.67 -7.35 9.14
CA GLN A 3 -2.70 -6.55 9.91
C GLN A 3 -1.31 -6.59 9.23
N SER A 4 -0.92 -7.73 8.69
CA SER A 4 0.30 -7.97 7.90
C SER A 4 0.46 -7.02 6.70
N ASN A 5 -0.61 -6.72 5.94
CA ASN A 5 -0.51 -5.81 4.78
C ASN A 5 -0.27 -4.36 5.19
N ALA A 6 -0.91 -3.91 6.28
CA ALA A 6 -0.71 -2.56 6.78
C ALA A 6 0.72 -2.37 7.34
N GLU A 7 1.25 -3.39 8.01
CA GLU A 7 2.62 -3.41 8.51
C GLU A 7 3.63 -3.39 7.36
N PHE A 8 3.42 -4.21 6.32
CA PHE A 8 4.26 -4.23 5.13
C PHE A 8 4.32 -2.88 4.41
N MET A 9 3.16 -2.25 4.18
CA MET A 9 3.09 -0.93 3.54
C MET A 9 3.71 0.17 4.42
N THR A 10 3.53 0.09 5.74
CA THR A 10 4.11 1.05 6.70
C THR A 10 5.64 0.94 6.72
N GLU A 11 6.18 -0.28 6.71
CA GLU A 11 7.62 -0.51 6.61
C GLU A 11 8.16 -0.01 5.27
N GLY A 12 7.46 -0.27 4.15
CA GLY A 12 7.81 0.24 2.83
C GLY A 12 7.90 1.78 2.79
N ALA A 13 6.91 2.47 3.37
CA ALA A 13 6.92 3.92 3.45
C ALA A 13 8.09 4.48 4.29
N ARG A 14 8.37 3.87 5.44
CA ARG A 14 9.53 4.26 6.29
C ARG A 14 10.86 4.04 5.59
N ASN A 15 10.99 2.94 4.86
CA ASN A 15 12.21 2.67 4.10
C ASN A 15 12.38 3.67 2.95
N ALA A 16 11.30 4.09 2.30
CA ALA A 16 11.34 5.16 1.31
C ALA A 16 11.77 6.52 1.90
N ASP A 17 11.39 6.82 3.14
CA ASP A 17 11.89 7.99 3.86
C ASP A 17 13.43 7.94 4.03
N LEU A 18 13.96 6.80 4.48
CA LEU A 18 15.41 6.61 4.61
C LEU A 18 16.11 6.75 3.25
N VAL A 19 15.58 6.16 2.18
CA VAL A 19 16.14 6.29 0.83
C VAL A 19 16.25 7.75 0.44
N LEU A 20 15.18 8.53 0.60
CA LEU A 20 15.19 9.97 0.30
C LEU A 20 16.19 10.76 1.12
N ASP A 21 16.29 10.47 2.41
CA ASP A 21 17.22 11.16 3.30
C ASP A 21 18.67 10.88 2.90
N ARG A 22 19.03 9.65 2.54
CA ARG A 22 20.36 9.28 2.08
C ARG A 22 20.69 9.88 0.72
N LEU A 23 19.73 9.89 -0.20
CA LEU A 23 19.89 10.56 -1.51
C LEU A 23 20.13 12.07 -1.32
N ARG A 24 19.33 12.75 -0.50
CA ARG A 24 19.47 14.19 -0.23
C ARG A 24 20.81 14.54 0.42
N ALA A 25 21.25 13.73 1.38
CA ALA A 25 22.54 13.90 2.03
C ALA A 25 23.71 13.56 1.12
N CYS A 26 23.48 12.86 0.01
CA CYS A 26 24.47 12.26 -0.87
C CYS A 26 25.52 11.47 -0.08
N LYS A 27 25.07 10.75 0.95
CA LYS A 27 25.90 9.97 1.85
C LYS A 27 25.15 8.72 2.30
N LEU A 28 25.75 7.57 2.05
CA LEU A 28 25.20 6.26 2.43
C LEU A 28 26.14 5.53 3.38
N PRO A 29 25.96 5.64 4.70
CA PRO A 29 26.71 4.89 5.68
C PRO A 29 26.57 3.37 5.47
N GLU A 30 27.60 2.61 5.77
CA GLU A 30 27.58 1.16 5.62
C GLU A 30 26.44 0.51 6.43
N ALA A 31 26.19 1.00 7.63
CA ALA A 31 25.10 0.50 8.49
C ALA A 31 23.71 0.66 7.87
N ASP A 32 23.53 1.59 6.92
CA ASP A 32 22.23 1.87 6.29
C ASP A 32 22.04 1.17 4.93
N ARG A 33 23.10 0.55 4.39
CA ARG A 33 23.11 0.00 3.03
C ARG A 33 22.00 -1.02 2.81
N ASN A 34 21.86 -2.00 3.70
CA ASN A 34 20.83 -3.02 3.58
C ASN A 34 19.41 -2.45 3.71
N GLN A 35 19.21 -1.47 4.58
CA GLN A 35 17.93 -0.81 4.71
C GLN A 35 17.60 0.06 3.49
N PHE A 36 18.60 0.73 2.90
CA PHE A 36 18.47 1.48 1.65
C PHE A 36 18.11 0.55 0.49
N ALA A 37 18.80 -0.59 0.33
CA ALA A 37 18.52 -1.58 -0.69
C ALA A 37 17.08 -2.12 -0.56
N ASN A 38 16.66 -2.47 0.66
CA ASN A 38 15.28 -2.90 0.94
C ASN A 38 14.26 -1.80 0.66
N GLY A 39 14.63 -0.54 0.92
CA GLY A 39 13.77 0.62 0.65
C GLY A 39 13.50 0.78 -0.83
N LEU A 40 14.53 0.70 -1.67
CA LEU A 40 14.38 0.72 -3.13
C LEU A 40 13.60 -0.49 -3.64
N TYR A 41 13.93 -1.69 -3.17
CA TYR A 41 13.26 -2.93 -3.59
C TYR A 41 11.77 -2.95 -3.27
N ARG A 42 11.37 -2.37 -2.13
CA ARG A 42 9.97 -2.30 -1.70
C ARG A 42 9.23 -1.08 -2.22
N LEU A 43 9.94 -0.19 -2.91
CA LEU A 43 9.35 1.03 -3.43
C LEU A 43 8.21 0.71 -4.40
N GLY A 44 7.02 1.25 -4.13
CA GLY A 44 5.84 1.03 -4.95
C GLY A 44 5.19 -0.34 -4.83
N LYS A 45 5.74 -1.28 -4.05
CA LYS A 45 5.08 -2.55 -3.78
C LYS A 45 3.91 -2.32 -2.83
N THR A 46 2.72 -2.21 -3.40
CA THR A 46 1.47 -2.11 -2.65
C THR A 46 0.70 -3.42 -2.79
N MET A 47 0.19 -3.94 -1.69
CA MET A 47 -0.73 -5.06 -1.73
C MET A 47 -2.17 -4.52 -1.76
N PRO A 48 -2.87 -4.58 -2.91
CA PRO A 48 -4.26 -4.16 -2.95
C PRO A 48 -5.08 -5.09 -2.04
N ALA A 49 -5.80 -4.50 -1.10
CA ALA A 49 -6.78 -5.24 -0.32
C ALA A 49 -7.91 -5.70 -1.26
N ARG A 50 -7.93 -6.98 -1.57
CA ARG A 50 -9.11 -7.57 -2.22
C ARG A 50 -10.17 -7.77 -1.15
N LEU A 51 -11.22 -6.98 -1.24
CA LEU A 51 -12.36 -7.10 -0.34
C LEU A 51 -13.37 -8.02 -0.99
N VAL A 52 -13.66 -9.14 -0.32
CA VAL A 52 -14.70 -10.07 -0.76
C VAL A 52 -16.05 -9.47 -0.37
N ARG A 53 -16.86 -9.11 -1.35
CA ARG A 53 -18.20 -8.54 -1.14
C ARG A 53 -19.35 -9.40 -1.68
N THR A 54 -19.02 -10.63 -2.05
CA THR A 54 -19.96 -11.57 -2.67
C THR A 54 -21.26 -11.67 -1.88
N THR A 55 -21.19 -11.86 -0.56
CA THR A 55 -22.38 -11.98 0.30
C THR A 55 -23.23 -10.70 0.28
N PHE A 56 -22.62 -9.51 0.25
CA PHE A 56 -23.40 -8.28 0.16
C PHE A 56 -24.08 -8.15 -1.21
N ASP A 57 -23.37 -8.44 -2.29
CA ASP A 57 -23.92 -8.39 -3.64
C ASP A 57 -25.07 -9.40 -3.79
N GLU A 58 -24.93 -10.61 -3.26
CA GLU A 58 -26.00 -11.61 -3.23
C GLU A 58 -27.25 -11.13 -2.44
N LEU A 59 -27.04 -10.51 -1.27
CA LEU A 59 -28.13 -9.95 -0.46
C LEU A 59 -28.86 -8.81 -1.19
N ARG A 60 -28.08 -7.95 -1.85
CA ARG A 60 -28.62 -6.83 -2.62
C ARG A 60 -29.43 -7.33 -3.83
N ASP A 61 -28.83 -8.19 -4.64
CA ASP A 61 -29.38 -8.63 -5.93
C ASP A 61 -30.59 -9.56 -5.74
N SER A 62 -30.61 -10.35 -4.65
CA SER A 62 -31.78 -11.14 -4.25
C SER A 62 -32.88 -10.31 -3.54
N GLY A 63 -32.64 -9.02 -3.28
CA GLY A 63 -33.56 -8.18 -2.51
C GLY A 63 -33.63 -8.49 -1.00
N LYS A 64 -32.79 -9.43 -0.52
CA LYS A 64 -32.77 -9.86 0.89
C LYS A 64 -32.18 -8.81 1.83
N LEU A 65 -31.46 -7.82 1.31
CA LEU A 65 -30.92 -6.73 2.13
C LEU A 65 -32.02 -6.02 2.94
N ARG A 66 -33.26 -5.97 2.43
CA ARG A 66 -34.43 -5.41 3.13
C ARG A 66 -34.88 -6.22 4.35
N LEU A 67 -34.48 -7.50 4.45
CA LEU A 67 -34.79 -8.35 5.60
C LEU A 67 -33.98 -8.01 6.84
N ILE A 68 -32.89 -7.25 6.70
CA ILE A 68 -32.18 -6.68 7.84
C ILE A 68 -33.13 -5.64 8.46
N GLY A 69 -33.66 -5.92 9.67
CA GLY A 69 -34.65 -5.08 10.34
C GLY A 69 -34.13 -3.66 10.63
N ASN A 70 -32.88 -3.55 11.03
CA ASN A 70 -32.22 -2.31 11.41
C ASN A 70 -31.90 -1.45 10.17
N ALA A 71 -32.60 -0.32 10.03
CA ALA A 71 -32.45 0.59 8.90
C ALA A 71 -31.08 1.28 8.88
N GLU A 72 -30.51 1.54 10.06
CA GLU A 72 -29.19 2.15 10.19
C GLU A 72 -28.08 1.20 9.71
N LEU A 73 -28.17 -0.08 10.10
CA LEU A 73 -27.25 -1.12 9.64
C LEU A 73 -27.33 -1.28 8.12
N ARG A 74 -28.55 -1.33 7.53
CA ARG A 74 -28.71 -1.40 6.07
C ARG A 74 -28.03 -0.24 5.35
N ARG A 75 -28.20 0.98 5.87
CA ARG A 75 -27.57 2.18 5.33
C ARG A 75 -26.05 2.13 5.45
N ALA A 76 -25.52 1.72 6.61
CA ALA A 76 -24.09 1.58 6.87
C ALA A 76 -23.43 0.54 5.94
N LEU A 77 -24.10 -0.60 5.71
CA LEU A 77 -23.65 -1.62 4.75
C LEU A 77 -23.54 -1.05 3.33
N SER A 78 -24.62 -0.41 2.84
CA SER A 78 -24.64 0.17 1.48
C SER A 78 -23.60 1.27 1.30
N GLU A 79 -23.40 2.11 2.31
CA GLU A 79 -22.39 3.16 2.29
C GLU A 79 -20.96 2.57 2.32
N THR A 80 -20.73 1.51 3.09
CA THR A 80 -19.43 0.84 3.15
C THR A 80 -19.04 0.27 1.80
N VAL A 81 -19.98 -0.38 1.08
CA VAL A 81 -19.72 -0.91 -0.26
C VAL A 81 -19.42 0.20 -1.26
N ARG A 82 -20.20 1.30 -1.24
CA ARG A 82 -19.92 2.46 -2.10
C ARG A 82 -18.53 3.06 -1.84
N ARG A 83 -18.11 3.13 -0.57
CA ARG A 83 -16.76 3.60 -0.20
C ARG A 83 -15.69 2.62 -0.64
N GLN A 84 -15.98 1.32 -0.62
CA GLN A 84 -15.09 0.29 -1.15
C GLN A 84 -14.87 0.48 -2.66
N ASP A 85 -15.92 0.72 -3.44
CA ASP A 85 -15.81 1.00 -4.88
C ASP A 85 -14.93 2.24 -5.13
N SER A 86 -15.12 3.30 -4.33
CA SER A 86 -14.28 4.50 -4.39
C SER A 86 -12.82 4.20 -4.04
N HIS A 87 -12.57 3.40 -3.00
CA HIS A 87 -11.22 3.00 -2.59
C HIS A 87 -10.51 2.20 -3.68
N GLU A 88 -11.20 1.25 -4.32
CA GLU A 88 -10.65 0.49 -5.44
C GLU A 88 -10.30 1.41 -6.63
N GLY A 89 -11.15 2.39 -6.93
CA GLY A 89 -10.89 3.39 -7.95
C GLY A 89 -9.65 4.24 -7.64
N VAL A 90 -9.52 4.71 -6.41
CA VAL A 90 -8.36 5.47 -5.93
C VAL A 90 -7.09 4.62 -5.99
N SER A 91 -7.15 3.36 -5.55
CA SER A 91 -6.00 2.45 -5.59
C SER A 91 -5.50 2.22 -7.02
N LYS A 92 -6.41 2.05 -7.99
CA LYS A 92 -6.06 1.93 -9.41
C LYS A 92 -5.40 3.21 -9.94
N LEU A 93 -5.96 4.38 -9.59
CA LEU A 93 -5.39 5.66 -9.99
C LEU A 93 -3.98 5.85 -9.42
N ILE A 94 -3.79 5.55 -8.14
CA ILE A 94 -2.48 5.61 -7.49
C ILE A 94 -1.47 4.72 -8.22
N SER A 95 -1.81 3.48 -8.56
CA SER A 95 -0.94 2.59 -9.31
C SER A 95 -0.51 3.20 -10.64
N VAL A 96 -1.47 3.71 -11.42
CA VAL A 96 -1.18 4.35 -12.71
C VAL A 96 -0.25 5.57 -12.57
N LEU A 97 -0.45 6.37 -11.52
CA LEU A 97 0.39 7.54 -11.24
C LEU A 97 1.80 7.16 -10.75
N MET A 98 1.94 6.01 -10.09
CA MET A 98 3.23 5.50 -9.60
C MET A 98 4.07 4.87 -10.70
N ASP A 99 3.44 4.19 -11.66
CA ASP A 99 4.12 3.38 -12.69
C ASP A 99 5.30 4.10 -13.38
N PRO A 100 5.17 5.35 -13.88
CA PRO A 100 6.27 6.04 -14.55
C PRO A 100 7.44 6.36 -13.61
N HIS A 101 7.16 6.54 -12.33
CA HIS A 101 8.19 6.79 -11.31
C HIS A 101 8.92 5.52 -10.94
N ILE A 102 8.18 4.42 -10.77
CA ILE A 102 8.74 3.08 -10.52
C ILE A 102 9.62 2.67 -11.71
N ALA A 103 9.10 2.79 -12.94
CA ALA A 103 9.85 2.46 -14.14
C ALA A 103 11.15 3.28 -14.25
N TYR A 104 11.15 4.54 -13.80
CA TYR A 104 12.37 5.33 -13.77
C TYR A 104 13.38 4.83 -12.73
N VAL A 105 12.93 4.49 -11.54
CA VAL A 105 13.78 3.87 -10.50
C VAL A 105 14.36 2.56 -11.03
N ASP A 106 13.53 1.67 -11.54
CA ASP A 106 13.93 0.34 -12.05
C ASP A 106 14.91 0.44 -13.22
N SER A 107 14.86 1.51 -14.02
CA SER A 107 15.82 1.71 -15.11
C SER A 107 17.22 2.14 -14.64
N ASN A 108 17.36 2.55 -13.38
CA ASN A 108 18.62 3.01 -12.78
C ASN A 108 19.12 2.08 -11.66
N VAL A 109 18.40 0.99 -11.41
CA VAL A 109 18.70 0.06 -10.32
C VAL A 109 18.52 -1.37 -10.83
N ILE A 110 19.51 -2.21 -10.66
CA ILE A 110 19.38 -3.63 -10.97
C ILE A 110 19.35 -4.40 -9.65
N PHE A 111 18.30 -5.19 -9.50
CA PHE A 111 18.16 -6.10 -8.37
C PHE A 111 18.60 -7.49 -8.82
N ALA A 112 19.71 -8.00 -8.26
CA ALA A 112 20.14 -9.39 -8.45
C ALA A 112 19.25 -10.29 -7.56
N VAL A 113 18.01 -10.49 -8.00
CA VAL A 113 17.02 -11.22 -7.22
C VAL A 113 16.61 -12.46 -7.99
N ASP A 114 16.80 -13.61 -7.37
CA ASP A 114 16.21 -14.83 -7.88
C ASP A 114 14.68 -14.75 -7.67
N ALA A 115 13.91 -14.96 -8.75
CA ALA A 115 12.46 -14.66 -8.81
C ALA A 115 11.58 -15.53 -7.89
N THR A 116 12.16 -16.38 -7.08
CA THR A 116 11.48 -17.29 -6.13
C THR A 116 11.18 -16.66 -4.76
N ILE A 117 11.08 -15.35 -4.72
CA ILE A 117 11.07 -14.60 -3.48
C ILE A 117 9.67 -14.56 -2.86
N GLY A 118 9.51 -15.20 -1.71
CA GLY A 118 8.35 -15.05 -0.84
C GLY A 118 8.33 -13.67 -0.13
N ASP A 119 7.16 -13.29 0.40
CA ASP A 119 6.85 -11.98 1.01
C ASP A 119 7.79 -11.52 2.15
N ALA A 120 8.70 -12.38 2.61
CA ALA A 120 9.59 -12.12 3.75
C ALA A 120 11.03 -11.75 3.35
N GLN A 121 11.35 -11.68 2.07
CA GLN A 121 12.74 -11.50 1.68
C GLN A 121 13.23 -10.08 1.90
N ARG A 122 14.32 -9.99 2.62
CA ARG A 122 15.14 -8.79 2.75
C ARG A 122 16.23 -8.84 1.69
N LEU A 123 16.41 -7.73 0.99
CA LEU A 123 17.50 -7.58 0.03
C LEU A 123 18.76 -7.15 0.77
N GLU A 124 19.86 -7.83 0.53
CA GLU A 124 21.17 -7.41 1.00
C GLU A 124 21.77 -6.40 0.01
N TRP A 125 22.69 -5.55 0.48
CA TRP A 125 23.28 -4.49 -0.33
C TRP A 125 24.02 -5.03 -1.58
N ASP A 126 24.69 -6.14 -1.47
CA ASP A 126 25.42 -6.81 -2.56
C ASP A 126 24.50 -7.37 -3.65
N GLN A 127 23.21 -7.46 -3.40
CA GLN A 127 22.16 -7.83 -4.36
C GLN A 127 21.58 -6.62 -5.10
N LEU A 128 22.08 -5.42 -4.82
CA LEU A 128 21.66 -4.17 -5.43
C LEU A 128 22.81 -3.59 -6.25
N ASP A 129 22.62 -3.44 -7.55
CA ASP A 129 23.53 -2.69 -8.40
C ASP A 129 22.95 -1.30 -8.66
N ILE A 130 23.58 -0.30 -8.07
CA ILE A 130 23.26 1.12 -8.21
C ILE A 130 24.51 1.96 -8.08
N ASP A 131 24.70 2.89 -9.01
CA ASP A 131 25.67 3.98 -8.83
C ASP A 131 25.06 5.05 -7.90
N PHE A 132 25.33 4.93 -6.59
CA PHE A 132 24.81 5.84 -5.60
C PHE A 132 25.27 7.29 -5.82
N ASP A 133 26.51 7.50 -6.30
CA ASP A 133 27.07 8.85 -6.52
C ASP A 133 26.40 9.54 -7.72
N VAL A 134 25.92 8.79 -8.68
CA VAL A 134 25.07 9.28 -9.77
C VAL A 134 23.66 9.51 -9.27
N ALA A 135 23.05 8.53 -8.63
CA ALA A 135 21.68 8.57 -8.17
C ALA A 135 21.43 9.73 -7.17
N CYS A 136 22.36 10.01 -6.26
CA CYS A 136 22.22 11.09 -5.28
C CYS A 136 22.31 12.50 -5.90
N LYS A 137 22.78 12.64 -7.12
CA LYS A 137 22.82 13.91 -7.90
C LYS A 137 21.68 14.03 -8.91
N ASP A 138 20.99 12.93 -9.18
CA ASP A 138 19.90 12.90 -10.15
C ASP A 138 18.57 13.40 -9.53
N ARG A 139 18.21 14.65 -9.87
CA ARG A 139 16.93 15.24 -9.44
C ARG A 139 15.72 14.43 -9.84
N ARG A 140 15.77 13.75 -11.00
CA ARG A 140 14.65 12.94 -11.48
C ARG A 140 14.50 11.67 -10.64
N PHE A 141 15.63 11.06 -10.22
CA PHE A 141 15.62 9.93 -9.31
C PHE A 141 15.01 10.31 -7.95
N HIS A 142 15.44 11.45 -7.37
CA HIS A 142 14.85 11.96 -6.13
C HIS A 142 13.34 12.23 -6.28
N THR A 143 12.93 12.83 -7.40
CA THR A 143 11.52 13.10 -7.65
C THR A 143 10.73 11.81 -7.77
N ALA A 144 11.25 10.80 -8.46
CA ALA A 144 10.60 9.51 -8.62
C ALA A 144 10.41 8.81 -7.27
N VAL A 145 11.46 8.67 -6.47
CA VAL A 145 11.37 8.08 -5.12
C VAL A 145 10.39 8.86 -4.24
N GLY A 146 10.45 10.20 -4.28
CA GLY A 146 9.57 11.07 -3.51
C GLY A 146 8.11 10.94 -3.90
N ALA A 147 7.81 10.84 -5.20
CA ALA A 147 6.46 10.65 -5.69
C ALA A 147 5.89 9.30 -5.23
N VAL A 148 6.63 8.20 -5.42
CA VAL A 148 6.19 6.87 -4.98
C VAL A 148 5.97 6.82 -3.47
N ARG A 149 6.87 7.41 -2.70
CA ARG A 149 6.72 7.54 -1.24
C ARG A 149 5.41 8.25 -0.87
N ASN A 150 5.10 9.39 -1.50
CA ASN A 150 3.89 10.14 -1.22
C ASN A 150 2.63 9.34 -1.56
N TYR A 151 2.58 8.70 -2.72
CA TYR A 151 1.47 7.82 -3.11
C TYR A 151 1.30 6.63 -2.17
N THR A 152 2.40 6.08 -1.63
CA THR A 152 2.34 5.01 -0.63
C THR A 152 1.68 5.51 0.66
N TYR A 153 2.00 6.72 1.14
CA TYR A 153 1.34 7.31 2.30
C TYR A 153 -0.14 7.62 2.04
N ASP A 154 -0.50 8.08 0.85
CA ASP A 154 -1.90 8.29 0.47
C ASP A 154 -2.69 6.98 0.49
N ALA A 155 -2.11 5.90 -0.07
CA ALA A 155 -2.71 4.57 -0.05
C ALA A 155 -2.87 4.03 1.39
N LEU A 156 -1.88 4.23 2.26
CA LEU A 156 -1.96 3.87 3.68
C LEU A 156 -3.07 4.63 4.40
N SER A 157 -3.15 5.94 4.19
CA SER A 157 -4.19 6.78 4.78
C SER A 157 -5.59 6.34 4.36
N ASP A 158 -5.78 6.06 3.08
CA ASP A 158 -7.06 5.61 2.54
C ASP A 158 -7.44 4.22 3.07
N SER A 159 -6.50 3.29 3.11
CA SER A 159 -6.67 1.95 3.69
C SER A 159 -7.03 2.03 5.18
N GLY A 160 -6.41 2.94 5.94
CA GLY A 160 -6.74 3.17 7.35
C GLY A 160 -8.18 3.63 7.57
N ARG A 161 -8.69 4.52 6.69
CA ARG A 161 -10.10 4.95 6.71
C ARG A 161 -11.05 3.79 6.46
N MET A 162 -10.73 2.92 5.50
CA MET A 162 -11.54 1.74 5.23
C MET A 162 -11.53 0.73 6.39
N GLN A 163 -10.38 0.47 7.01
CA GLN A 163 -10.30 -0.40 8.19
C GLN A 163 -11.14 0.11 9.36
N LYS A 164 -11.11 1.43 9.60
CA LYS A 164 -11.96 2.04 10.63
C LYS A 164 -13.44 1.78 10.32
N ARG A 165 -13.86 1.97 9.07
CA ARG A 165 -15.25 1.77 8.63
C ARG A 165 -15.71 0.33 8.80
N TYR A 166 -14.84 -0.66 8.50
CA TYR A 166 -15.18 -2.07 8.72
C TYR A 166 -15.35 -2.41 10.19
N ARG A 167 -14.51 -1.85 11.07
CA ARG A 167 -14.68 -2.05 12.53
C ARG A 167 -16.00 -1.48 13.01
N GLU A 168 -16.34 -0.26 12.63
CA GLU A 168 -17.63 0.37 12.97
C GLU A 168 -18.79 -0.50 12.49
N LEU A 169 -18.72 -1.07 11.28
CA LEU A 169 -19.75 -1.94 10.75
C LEU A 169 -19.86 -3.26 11.53
N LEU A 170 -18.73 -3.88 11.89
CA LEU A 170 -18.71 -5.07 12.72
C LEU A 170 -19.36 -4.83 14.08
N ASP A 171 -19.01 -3.73 14.74
CA ASP A 171 -19.62 -3.33 16.03
C ASP A 171 -21.14 -3.18 15.92
N MET A 172 -21.64 -2.67 14.79
CA MET A 172 -23.09 -2.56 14.56
C MET A 172 -23.74 -3.92 14.38
N ILE A 173 -23.09 -4.84 13.64
CA ILE A 173 -23.58 -6.22 13.42
C ILE A 173 -23.60 -6.99 14.75
N GLU A 174 -22.56 -6.88 15.55
CA GLU A 174 -22.48 -7.54 16.85
C GLU A 174 -23.57 -7.06 17.81
N LYS A 175 -23.85 -5.75 17.85
CA LYS A 175 -24.94 -5.17 18.64
C LYS A 175 -26.32 -5.64 18.19
N GLU A 176 -26.53 -5.81 16.89
CA GLU A 176 -27.81 -6.29 16.35
C GLU A 176 -28.04 -7.77 16.70
N ASN A 177 -26.99 -8.57 16.81
CA ASN A 177 -27.06 -10.00 17.13
C ASN A 177 -26.94 -10.29 18.63
N ALA A 178 -26.76 -9.28 19.47
CA ALA A 178 -26.73 -9.47 20.91
C ALA A 178 -28.12 -9.91 21.42
N PRO A 179 -28.20 -10.94 22.28
CA PRO A 179 -29.47 -11.48 22.79
C PRO A 179 -30.23 -10.51 23.66
#